data_27b589a8c1080f433e862b224abe8d38
#
_entry.id   27b589a8c1080f433e862b224abe8d38
#
_cell.length_a   1.000
_cell.length_b   1.000
_cell.length_c   1.000
_cell.angle_alpha   90.00
_cell.angle_beta   90.00
_cell.angle_gamma   90.00
#
_symmetry.space_group_name_H-M   'P 1'
#
loop_
_entity.id
_entity.type
_entity.pdbx_description
1 polymer ?
#
loop_
_entity_poly.entity_id
_entity_poly.type
_entity_poly.pdbx_seq_one_letter_code
_entity_poly.pdbx_strand_id
1 'polypeptide(L)'
;SAASDVYKRQVINQVYETGRGSIKLRAKYVYDKSANCIDILSIPATTTCEVIIEKVIDLVKQGKVKEISDIRDETGIDGLKITIDLKRGIDADKLMTKLYRFTTLEDSYACNFNVLIAGVPRVLGVKALLEEWIAFRIECVRRRTYFDRNKKADKLHLLRGLEKILLDIDKAVKIVRETDEESEVVPNLMIGFGIDEIQAEYVAEIKLR
;
A
#
# COMPACT_ATOMS: atom_id res chain seq x y z
N SER A 1 30.70 -13.45 7.81
CA SER A 1 31.39 -13.24 9.07
C SER A 1 30.59 -12.33 9.98
N ALA A 2 30.67 -12.49 11.30
CA ALA A 2 29.91 -11.71 12.28
C ALA A 2 30.00 -10.18 12.06
N ALA A 3 31.18 -9.68 11.67
CA ALA A 3 31.36 -8.25 11.36
C ALA A 3 30.53 -7.77 10.15
N SER A 4 30.40 -8.60 9.13
CA SER A 4 29.55 -8.30 7.94
C SER A 4 28.06 -8.22 8.31
N ASP A 5 27.61 -9.07 9.23
CA ASP A 5 26.20 -9.11 9.65
C ASP A 5 25.86 -7.95 10.59
N VAL A 6 26.80 -7.52 11.44
CA VAL A 6 26.67 -6.32 12.28
C VAL A 6 26.55 -5.07 11.41
N TYR A 7 27.41 -4.92 10.39
CA TYR A 7 27.35 -3.78 9.47
C TYR A 7 26.03 -3.72 8.70
N LYS A 8 25.53 -4.86 8.20
CA LYS A 8 24.24 -4.93 7.53
C LYS A 8 23.09 -4.50 8.44
N ARG A 9 23.09 -4.96 9.70
CA ARG A 9 22.08 -4.57 10.70
C ARG A 9 22.12 -3.08 11.00
N GLN A 10 23.29 -2.47 11.12
CA GLN A 10 23.43 -1.03 11.35
C GLN A 10 22.82 -0.21 10.22
N VAL A 11 23.09 -0.56 8.97
CA VAL A 11 22.52 0.13 7.81
C VAL A 11 21.01 -0.03 7.74
N ILE A 12 20.49 -1.24 8.01
CA ILE A 12 19.05 -1.49 8.05
C ILE A 12 18.38 -0.66 9.16
N ASN A 13 18.96 -0.62 10.36
CA ASN A 13 18.46 0.19 11.47
C ASN A 13 18.46 1.67 11.12
N GLN A 14 19.49 2.17 10.46
CA GLN A 14 19.54 3.55 9.99
C GLN A 14 18.39 3.84 9.00
N VAL A 15 18.10 2.95 8.05
CA VAL A 15 16.96 3.09 7.13
C VAL A 15 15.63 3.09 7.88
N TYR A 16 15.46 2.21 8.88
CA TYR A 16 14.25 2.18 9.71
C TYR A 16 14.07 3.45 10.55
N GLU A 17 15.15 4.02 11.06
CA GLU A 17 15.08 5.23 11.89
C GLU A 17 14.91 6.51 11.07
N THR A 18 15.65 6.63 9.96
CA THR A 18 15.74 7.89 9.21
C THR A 18 14.95 7.90 7.91
N GLY A 19 14.56 6.75 7.40
CA GLY A 19 13.94 6.58 6.08
C GLY A 19 14.94 6.70 4.93
N ARG A 20 16.25 6.80 5.20
CA ARG A 20 17.32 6.93 4.21
C ARG A 20 18.47 5.97 4.50
N GLY A 21 19.04 5.44 3.45
CA GLY A 21 20.23 4.60 3.53
C GLY A 21 20.47 3.87 2.22
N SER A 22 21.60 3.17 2.13
CA SER A 22 21.95 2.36 0.98
C SER A 22 22.33 0.96 1.42
N ILE A 23 21.70 -0.04 0.83
CA ILE A 23 21.93 -1.46 1.12
C ILE A 23 22.58 -2.10 -0.08
N LYS A 24 23.67 -2.85 0.14
CA LYS A 24 24.26 -3.67 -0.92
C LYS A 24 23.51 -4.97 -1.08
N LEU A 25 23.03 -5.22 -2.28
CA LEU A 25 22.37 -6.46 -2.69
C LEU A 25 23.34 -7.27 -3.54
N ARG A 26 23.41 -8.57 -3.30
CA ARG A 26 24.19 -9.54 -4.06
C ARG A 26 23.31 -10.63 -4.63
N ALA A 27 23.62 -11.04 -5.85
CA ALA A 27 23.07 -12.25 -6.46
C ALA A 27 23.38 -13.49 -5.62
N LYS A 28 22.42 -14.41 -5.58
CA LYS A 28 22.66 -15.76 -5.04
C LYS A 28 23.03 -16.70 -6.16
N TYR A 29 24.03 -17.52 -5.93
CA TYR A 29 24.49 -18.50 -6.89
C TYR A 29 24.78 -19.85 -6.24
N VAL A 30 24.80 -20.88 -7.05
CA VAL A 30 25.19 -22.23 -6.71
C VAL A 30 26.21 -22.68 -7.76
N TYR A 31 27.29 -23.34 -7.31
CA TYR A 31 28.26 -23.95 -8.20
C TYR A 31 27.94 -25.43 -8.38
N ASP A 32 27.57 -25.83 -9.59
CA ASP A 32 27.42 -27.23 -9.96
C ASP A 32 28.78 -27.79 -10.43
N LYS A 33 29.38 -28.61 -9.58
CA LYS A 33 30.65 -29.25 -9.88
C LYS A 33 30.56 -30.28 -11.01
N SER A 34 29.43 -30.94 -11.18
CA SER A 34 29.21 -31.97 -12.19
C SER A 34 29.12 -31.38 -13.58
N ALA A 35 28.39 -30.28 -13.74
CA ALA A 35 28.26 -29.55 -14.98
C ALA A 35 29.36 -28.50 -15.19
N ASN A 36 30.19 -28.22 -14.16
CA ASN A 36 31.21 -27.18 -14.15
C ASN A 36 30.64 -25.80 -14.53
N CYS A 37 29.49 -25.45 -13.96
CA CYS A 37 28.81 -24.20 -14.21
C CYS A 37 28.39 -23.51 -12.90
N ILE A 38 28.15 -22.22 -12.99
CA ILE A 38 27.56 -21.39 -11.94
C ILE A 38 26.13 -21.07 -12.31
N ASP A 39 25.18 -21.47 -11.48
CA ASP A 39 23.77 -21.11 -11.61
C ASP A 39 23.46 -19.92 -10.69
N ILE A 40 23.06 -18.79 -11.28
CA ILE A 40 22.60 -17.61 -10.56
C ILE A 40 21.08 -17.74 -10.39
N LEU A 41 20.63 -17.82 -9.15
CA LEU A 41 19.24 -18.08 -8.80
C LEU A 41 18.47 -16.84 -8.32
N SER A 42 19.17 -15.75 -8.06
CA SER A 42 18.57 -14.49 -7.63
C SER A 42 19.51 -13.33 -7.95
N ILE A 43 18.96 -12.25 -8.44
CA ILE A 43 19.70 -11.03 -8.81
C ILE A 43 19.18 -9.83 -8.01
N PRO A 44 19.98 -8.73 -7.89
CA PRO A 44 19.51 -7.49 -7.31
C PRO A 44 18.29 -6.93 -8.04
N ALA A 45 17.34 -6.32 -7.30
CA ALA A 45 16.13 -5.73 -7.87
C ALA A 45 16.40 -4.49 -8.76
N THR A 46 17.65 -4.02 -8.77
CA THR A 46 18.10 -2.85 -9.55
C THR A 46 18.54 -3.20 -10.97
N THR A 47 18.53 -4.49 -11.34
CA THR A 47 19.07 -4.98 -12.63
C THR A 47 18.16 -6.06 -13.21
N THR A 48 18.40 -6.43 -14.46
CA THR A 48 17.70 -7.52 -15.17
C THR A 48 18.69 -8.58 -15.66
N CYS A 49 18.17 -9.75 -16.06
CA CYS A 49 18.99 -10.84 -16.60
C CYS A 49 19.77 -10.40 -17.84
N GLU A 50 19.11 -9.69 -18.75
CA GLU A 50 19.68 -9.21 -19.99
C GLU A 50 20.87 -8.28 -19.74
N VAL A 51 20.72 -7.31 -18.82
CA VAL A 51 21.80 -6.37 -18.48
C VAL A 51 23.01 -7.09 -17.88
N ILE A 52 22.78 -8.11 -17.07
CA ILE A 52 23.88 -8.93 -16.49
C ILE A 52 24.60 -9.70 -17.61
N ILE A 53 23.84 -10.39 -18.47
CA ILE A 53 24.39 -11.19 -19.56
C ILE A 53 25.20 -10.32 -20.51
N GLU A 54 24.66 -9.19 -20.95
CA GLU A 54 25.38 -8.23 -21.82
C GLU A 54 26.68 -7.76 -21.18
N LYS A 55 26.68 -7.37 -19.90
CA LYS A 55 27.89 -6.95 -19.19
C LYS A 55 28.92 -8.06 -19.09
N VAL A 56 28.49 -9.31 -18.83
CA VAL A 56 29.41 -10.45 -18.79
C VAL A 56 30.01 -10.71 -20.15
N ILE A 57 29.21 -10.70 -21.22
CA ILE A 57 29.68 -10.86 -22.61
C ILE A 57 30.71 -9.78 -22.95
N ASP A 58 30.45 -8.54 -22.59
CA ASP A 58 31.37 -7.42 -22.84
C ASP A 58 32.70 -7.58 -22.09
N LEU A 59 32.66 -8.06 -20.84
CA LEU A 59 33.86 -8.35 -20.07
C LEU A 59 34.69 -9.47 -20.71
N VAL A 60 34.05 -10.48 -21.28
CA VAL A 60 34.71 -11.56 -22.02
C VAL A 60 35.32 -11.02 -23.32
N LYS A 61 34.58 -10.22 -24.10
CA LYS A 61 35.08 -9.58 -25.35
C LYS A 61 36.28 -8.67 -25.08
N GLN A 62 36.26 -7.92 -23.98
CA GLN A 62 37.35 -7.04 -23.55
C GLN A 62 38.55 -7.81 -22.99
N GLY A 63 38.47 -9.13 -22.86
CA GLY A 63 39.54 -9.96 -22.29
C GLY A 63 39.75 -9.82 -20.78
N LYS A 64 38.86 -9.11 -20.09
CA LYS A 64 38.89 -8.92 -18.63
C LYS A 64 38.50 -10.18 -17.87
N VAL A 65 37.59 -10.97 -18.43
CA VAL A 65 37.14 -12.27 -17.91
C VAL A 65 37.40 -13.32 -18.98
N LYS A 66 38.34 -14.23 -18.72
CA LYS A 66 38.73 -15.30 -19.65
C LYS A 66 38.24 -16.67 -19.19
N GLU A 67 37.69 -16.73 -18.00
CA GLU A 67 37.35 -17.93 -17.25
C GLU A 67 36.00 -18.54 -17.72
N ILE A 68 35.21 -17.77 -18.41
CA ILE A 68 33.86 -18.16 -18.89
C ILE A 68 33.96 -18.75 -20.29
N SER A 69 33.25 -19.86 -20.54
CA SER A 69 33.07 -20.43 -21.86
C SER A 69 31.75 -20.03 -22.51
N ASP A 70 30.66 -19.99 -21.75
CA ASP A 70 29.34 -19.58 -22.23
C ASP A 70 28.49 -19.01 -21.10
N ILE A 71 27.46 -18.24 -21.46
CA ILE A 71 26.45 -17.70 -20.53
C ILE A 71 25.07 -17.76 -21.17
N ARG A 72 24.08 -18.29 -20.44
CA ARG A 72 22.71 -18.50 -20.94
C ARG A 72 21.70 -18.05 -19.90
N ASP A 73 20.56 -17.53 -20.41
CA ASP A 73 19.35 -17.36 -19.61
C ASP A 73 18.53 -18.65 -19.70
N GLU A 74 18.39 -19.33 -18.58
CA GLU A 74 17.58 -20.55 -18.42
C GLU A 74 16.35 -20.28 -17.51
N THR A 75 15.96 -19.01 -17.37
CA THR A 75 14.78 -18.61 -16.57
C THR A 75 13.52 -19.27 -17.14
N GLY A 76 12.77 -19.93 -16.28
CA GLY A 76 11.58 -20.70 -16.64
C GLY A 76 10.52 -20.71 -15.55
N ILE A 77 9.67 -21.72 -15.58
CA ILE A 77 8.56 -21.90 -14.63
C ILE A 77 9.07 -22.04 -13.19
N ASP A 78 10.26 -22.61 -13.01
CA ASP A 78 10.88 -22.83 -11.71
C ASP A 78 11.56 -21.58 -11.12
N GLY A 79 11.57 -20.48 -11.86
CA GLY A 79 12.12 -19.19 -11.43
C GLY A 79 13.30 -18.71 -12.25
N LEU A 80 13.98 -17.67 -11.75
CA LEU A 80 15.14 -17.07 -12.38
C LEU A 80 16.34 -18.02 -12.33
N LYS A 81 16.97 -18.23 -13.49
CA LYS A 81 18.19 -19.01 -13.63
C LYS A 81 19.08 -18.47 -14.75
N ILE A 82 20.26 -17.96 -14.41
CA ILE A 82 21.30 -17.65 -15.39
C ILE A 82 22.44 -18.64 -15.18
N THR A 83 22.76 -19.40 -16.21
CA THR A 83 23.83 -20.41 -16.16
C THR A 83 25.09 -19.88 -16.82
N ILE A 84 26.22 -19.93 -16.11
CA ILE A 84 27.56 -19.55 -16.59
C ILE A 84 28.43 -20.78 -16.64
N ASP A 85 28.79 -21.23 -17.84
CA ASP A 85 29.69 -22.37 -18.04
C ASP A 85 31.15 -21.91 -17.87
N LEU A 86 31.89 -22.68 -17.09
CA LEU A 86 33.28 -22.38 -16.76
C LEU A 86 34.28 -23.18 -17.61
N LYS A 87 35.41 -22.60 -17.89
CA LYS A 87 36.56 -23.35 -18.41
C LYS A 87 37.12 -24.29 -17.34
N ARG A 88 37.83 -25.32 -17.75
CA ARG A 88 38.42 -26.30 -16.81
C ARG A 88 39.42 -25.65 -15.85
N GLY A 89 39.37 -26.05 -14.60
CA GLY A 89 40.31 -25.61 -13.56
C GLY A 89 40.06 -24.22 -12.98
N ILE A 90 38.87 -23.65 -13.24
CA ILE A 90 38.49 -22.32 -12.71
C ILE A 90 37.88 -22.45 -11.33
N ASP A 91 38.32 -21.56 -10.43
CA ASP A 91 37.73 -21.36 -9.12
C ASP A 91 36.48 -20.48 -9.22
N ALA A 92 35.32 -21.09 -9.00
CA ALA A 92 34.02 -20.43 -9.13
C ALA A 92 33.87 -19.22 -8.17
N ASP A 93 34.36 -19.32 -6.94
CA ASP A 93 34.22 -18.26 -5.93
C ASP A 93 35.09 -17.04 -6.25
N LYS A 94 36.29 -17.28 -6.80
CA LYS A 94 37.14 -16.18 -7.28
C LYS A 94 36.53 -15.48 -8.49
N LEU A 95 35.96 -16.25 -9.42
CA LEU A 95 35.26 -15.69 -10.57
C LEU A 95 34.05 -14.86 -10.12
N MET A 96 33.23 -15.38 -9.22
CA MET A 96 32.06 -14.65 -8.69
C MET A 96 32.49 -13.35 -7.99
N THR A 97 33.56 -13.37 -7.20
CA THR A 97 34.13 -12.15 -6.59
C THR A 97 34.50 -11.11 -7.64
N LYS A 98 35.06 -11.54 -8.77
CA LYS A 98 35.39 -10.67 -9.90
C LYS A 98 34.13 -10.14 -10.60
N LEU A 99 33.13 -10.99 -10.82
CA LEU A 99 31.85 -10.61 -11.44
C LEU A 99 31.07 -9.63 -10.55
N TYR A 100 31.04 -9.80 -9.25
CA TYR A 100 30.45 -8.83 -8.32
C TYR A 100 31.07 -7.44 -8.43
N ARG A 101 32.35 -7.35 -8.71
CA ARG A 101 33.06 -6.07 -8.84
C ARG A 101 32.78 -5.36 -10.17
N PHE A 102 32.58 -6.10 -11.25
CA PHE A 102 32.52 -5.55 -12.61
C PHE A 102 31.13 -5.58 -13.24
N THR A 103 30.16 -6.22 -12.59
CA THR A 103 28.79 -6.32 -13.08
C THR A 103 27.79 -5.87 -12.03
N THR A 104 26.50 -5.81 -12.38
CA THR A 104 25.40 -5.54 -11.49
C THR A 104 24.90 -6.76 -10.69
N LEU A 105 25.68 -7.85 -10.66
CA LEU A 105 25.45 -8.97 -9.73
C LEU A 105 25.62 -8.57 -8.26
N GLU A 106 26.40 -7.52 -7.97
CA GLU A 106 26.32 -6.77 -6.73
C GLU A 106 26.01 -5.31 -7.04
N ASP A 107 24.98 -4.77 -6.42
CA ASP A 107 24.57 -3.39 -6.64
C ASP A 107 24.07 -2.74 -5.34
N SER A 108 24.04 -1.42 -5.31
CA SER A 108 23.57 -0.64 -4.17
C SER A 108 22.11 -0.25 -4.38
N TYR A 109 21.27 -0.65 -3.44
CA TYR A 109 19.86 -0.23 -3.38
C TYR A 109 19.72 0.94 -2.43
N ALA A 110 19.37 2.12 -2.96
CA ALA A 110 19.13 3.32 -2.17
C ALA A 110 17.69 3.33 -1.65
N CYS A 111 17.54 3.37 -0.34
CA CYS A 111 16.25 3.55 0.33
C CYS A 111 15.99 5.04 0.57
N ASN A 112 14.80 5.50 0.19
CA ASN A 112 14.33 6.86 0.46
C ASN A 112 12.81 6.83 0.66
N PHE A 113 12.37 6.84 1.92
CA PHE A 113 10.95 6.78 2.29
C PHE A 113 10.34 8.18 2.24
N ASN A 114 10.17 8.69 1.03
CA ASN A 114 9.57 10.00 0.80
C ASN A 114 8.04 9.84 0.66
N VAL A 115 7.30 10.49 1.54
CA VAL A 115 5.84 10.42 1.65
C VAL A 115 5.23 11.80 1.73
N LEU A 116 3.94 11.92 1.40
CA LEU A 116 3.18 13.14 1.55
C LEU A 116 2.39 13.11 2.86
N ILE A 117 2.69 14.05 3.76
CA ILE A 117 1.93 14.27 4.99
C ILE A 117 1.21 15.62 4.86
N ALA A 118 -0.13 15.60 4.85
CA ALA A 118 -0.95 16.79 4.61
C ALA A 118 -0.52 17.59 3.35
N GLY A 119 -0.11 16.88 2.29
CA GLY A 119 0.35 17.48 1.03
C GLY A 119 1.81 17.96 1.03
N VAL A 120 2.55 17.84 2.14
CA VAL A 120 3.96 18.22 2.25
C VAL A 120 4.85 17.00 2.16
N PRO A 121 5.86 16.95 1.25
CA PRO A 121 6.82 15.87 1.17
C PRO A 121 7.69 15.81 2.42
N ARG A 122 7.80 14.63 3.02
CA ARG A 122 8.69 14.35 4.16
C ARG A 122 9.37 13.01 3.99
N VAL A 123 10.60 12.92 4.45
CA VAL A 123 11.32 11.65 4.57
C VAL A 123 11.25 11.19 6.02
N LEU A 124 10.64 10.02 6.24
CA LEU A 124 10.37 9.51 7.58
C LEU A 124 10.87 8.09 7.72
N GLY A 125 11.33 7.74 8.93
CA GLY A 125 11.60 6.36 9.30
C GLY A 125 10.31 5.53 9.46
N VAL A 126 10.43 4.22 9.53
CA VAL A 126 9.29 3.29 9.57
C VAL A 126 8.34 3.58 10.74
N LYS A 127 8.88 3.84 11.94
CA LYS A 127 8.07 4.15 13.13
C LYS A 127 7.22 5.40 12.89
N ALA A 128 7.85 6.49 12.44
CA ALA A 128 7.16 7.76 12.18
C ALA A 128 6.10 7.62 11.07
N LEU A 129 6.36 6.83 10.03
CA LEU A 129 5.39 6.51 8.99
C LEU A 129 4.15 5.81 9.54
N LEU A 130 4.35 4.83 10.43
CA LEU A 130 3.25 4.10 11.07
C LEU A 130 2.45 4.99 12.02
N GLU A 131 3.11 5.87 12.78
CA GLU A 131 2.46 6.83 13.67
C GLU A 131 1.58 7.82 12.88
N GLU A 132 2.08 8.38 11.78
CA GLU A 132 1.32 9.25 10.88
C GLU A 132 0.15 8.51 10.23
N TRP A 133 0.35 7.27 9.80
CA TRP A 133 -0.73 6.45 9.25
C TRP A 133 -1.83 6.17 10.27
N ILE A 134 -1.46 5.85 11.52
CA ILE A 134 -2.42 5.62 12.61
C ILE A 134 -3.22 6.90 12.88
N ALA A 135 -2.56 8.06 12.98
CA ALA A 135 -3.22 9.34 13.19
C ALA A 135 -4.24 9.65 12.07
N PHE A 136 -3.83 9.47 10.82
CA PHE A 136 -4.72 9.61 9.67
C PHE A 136 -5.92 8.64 9.72
N ARG A 137 -5.69 7.37 10.06
CA ARG A 137 -6.77 6.37 10.16
C ARG A 137 -7.75 6.68 11.27
N ILE A 138 -7.28 7.14 12.43
CA ILE A 138 -8.14 7.56 13.54
C ILE A 138 -9.05 8.71 13.07
N GLU A 139 -8.51 9.69 12.38
CA GLU A 139 -9.30 10.81 11.84
C GLU A 139 -10.34 10.34 10.81
N CYS A 140 -9.97 9.46 9.91
CA CYS A 140 -10.91 8.88 8.94
C CYS A 140 -12.06 8.14 9.62
N VAL A 141 -11.77 7.34 10.66
CA VAL A 141 -12.79 6.63 11.43
C VAL A 141 -13.71 7.61 12.17
N ARG A 142 -13.15 8.65 12.80
CA ARG A 142 -13.92 9.70 13.47
C ARG A 142 -14.88 10.39 12.52
N ARG A 143 -14.41 10.82 11.35
CA ARG A 143 -15.25 11.48 10.33
C ARG A 143 -16.38 10.57 9.84
N ARG A 144 -16.09 9.32 9.55
CA ARG A 144 -17.09 8.32 9.15
C ARG A 144 -18.14 8.11 10.24
N THR A 145 -17.68 7.88 11.48
CA THR A 145 -18.58 7.67 12.63
C THR A 145 -19.45 8.90 12.89
N TYR A 146 -18.88 10.10 12.76
CA TYR A 146 -19.63 11.35 12.88
C TYR A 146 -20.71 11.48 11.82
N PHE A 147 -20.39 11.18 10.57
CA PHE A 147 -21.38 11.17 9.47
C PHE A 147 -22.50 10.15 9.72
N ASP A 148 -22.15 8.91 10.07
CA ASP A 148 -23.14 7.87 10.35
C ASP A 148 -24.02 8.19 11.55
N ARG A 149 -23.42 8.79 12.60
CA ARG A 149 -24.17 9.27 13.77
C ARG A 149 -25.18 10.34 13.39
N ASN A 150 -24.76 11.34 12.63
CA ASN A 150 -25.66 12.43 12.22
C ASN A 150 -26.80 11.90 11.36
N LYS A 151 -26.50 11.07 10.36
CA LYS A 151 -27.53 10.43 9.53
C LYS A 151 -28.54 9.64 10.35
N LYS A 152 -28.10 8.94 11.39
CA LYS A 152 -29.00 8.21 12.30
C LYS A 152 -29.78 9.15 13.23
N ALA A 153 -29.14 10.25 13.66
CA ALA A 153 -29.79 11.26 14.50
C ALA A 153 -30.91 11.96 13.72
N ASP A 154 -30.68 12.34 12.46
CA ASP A 154 -31.67 12.94 11.58
C ASP A 154 -32.88 11.98 11.39
N LYS A 155 -32.60 10.71 11.10
CA LYS A 155 -33.65 9.69 10.98
C LYS A 155 -34.43 9.51 12.29
N LEU A 156 -33.73 9.48 13.43
CA LEU A 156 -34.38 9.38 14.75
C LEU A 156 -35.26 10.59 15.02
N HIS A 157 -34.81 11.78 14.63
CA HIS A 157 -35.60 13.02 14.76
C HIS A 157 -36.90 12.95 14.00
N LEU A 158 -36.89 12.50 12.73
CA LEU A 158 -38.09 12.28 11.93
C LEU A 158 -39.03 11.25 12.56
N LEU A 159 -38.49 10.12 13.00
CA LEU A 159 -39.30 9.05 13.62
C LEU A 159 -39.96 9.50 14.94
N ARG A 160 -39.32 10.36 15.73
CA ARG A 160 -39.92 10.96 16.94
C ARG A 160 -41.11 11.88 16.60
N GLY A 161 -41.01 12.60 15.49
CA GLY A 161 -42.15 13.35 14.97
C GLY A 161 -43.30 12.42 14.59
N LEU A 162 -43.00 11.36 13.84
CA LEU A 162 -43.96 10.36 13.42
C LEU A 162 -44.58 9.62 14.64
N GLU A 163 -43.83 9.30 15.68
CA GLU A 163 -44.32 8.69 16.91
C GLU A 163 -45.44 9.55 17.53
N LYS A 164 -45.22 10.87 17.66
CA LYS A 164 -46.26 11.80 18.21
C LYS A 164 -47.55 11.79 17.38
N ILE A 165 -47.42 11.73 16.06
CA ILE A 165 -48.57 11.65 15.15
C ILE A 165 -49.32 10.33 15.31
N LEU A 166 -48.62 9.20 15.41
CA LEU A 166 -49.21 7.86 15.55
C LEU A 166 -49.93 7.66 16.89
N LEU A 167 -49.55 8.40 17.93
CA LEU A 167 -50.25 8.37 19.23
C LEU A 167 -51.67 8.97 19.14
N ASP A 168 -51.95 9.84 18.18
CA ASP A 168 -53.28 10.43 17.94
C ASP A 168 -53.50 10.65 16.44
N ILE A 169 -53.65 9.54 15.71
CA ILE A 169 -53.78 9.54 14.25
C ILE A 169 -55.05 10.20 13.78
N ASP A 170 -56.13 10.08 14.52
CA ASP A 170 -57.42 10.68 14.21
C ASP A 170 -57.32 12.20 14.19
N LYS A 171 -56.63 12.79 15.14
CA LYS A 171 -56.33 14.21 15.18
C LYS A 171 -55.53 14.66 13.97
N ALA A 172 -54.52 13.88 13.58
CA ALA A 172 -53.69 14.18 12.42
C ALA A 172 -54.52 14.18 11.12
N VAL A 173 -55.34 13.14 10.91
CA VAL A 173 -56.23 13.03 9.76
C VAL A 173 -57.24 14.19 9.75
N LYS A 174 -57.77 14.57 10.90
CA LYS A 174 -58.69 15.72 11.02
C LYS A 174 -58.01 17.02 10.60
N ILE A 175 -56.81 17.31 11.11
CA ILE A 175 -56.07 18.50 10.72
C ILE A 175 -55.83 18.55 9.21
N VAL A 176 -55.37 17.45 8.59
CA VAL A 176 -55.11 17.40 7.14
C VAL A 176 -56.38 17.59 6.33
N ARG A 177 -57.55 17.05 6.77
CA ARG A 177 -58.83 17.16 6.04
C ARG A 177 -59.51 18.50 6.21
N GLU A 178 -59.36 19.15 7.37
CA GLU A 178 -59.98 20.45 7.68
C GLU A 178 -59.12 21.63 7.22
N THR A 179 -57.89 21.40 6.73
CA THR A 179 -57.04 22.44 6.19
C THR A 179 -57.35 22.65 4.70
N ASP A 180 -57.83 23.84 4.36
CA ASP A 180 -58.26 24.15 2.98
C ASP A 180 -57.11 24.35 2.02
N GLU A 181 -55.98 24.91 2.50
CA GLU A 181 -54.80 25.14 1.70
C GLU A 181 -53.66 24.18 2.06
N GLU A 182 -53.05 23.54 1.04
CA GLU A 182 -51.97 22.59 1.21
C GLU A 182 -50.74 23.20 1.92
N SER A 183 -50.48 24.50 1.71
CA SER A 183 -49.41 25.25 2.36
C SER A 183 -49.56 25.39 3.88
N GLU A 184 -50.79 25.27 4.41
CA GLU A 184 -51.09 25.40 5.82
C GLU A 184 -51.04 24.06 6.58
N VAL A 185 -50.99 22.94 5.89
CA VAL A 185 -50.97 21.60 6.50
C VAL A 185 -49.76 21.42 7.43
N VAL A 186 -48.56 21.81 6.98
CA VAL A 186 -47.32 21.71 7.77
C VAL A 186 -47.40 22.59 9.03
N PRO A 187 -47.71 23.90 8.96
CA PRO A 187 -47.91 24.74 10.14
C PRO A 187 -48.95 24.20 11.11
N ASN A 188 -50.07 23.70 10.62
CA ASN A 188 -51.13 23.16 11.46
C ASN A 188 -50.74 21.87 12.20
N LEU A 189 -49.96 20.98 11.56
CA LEU A 189 -49.40 19.81 12.17
C LEU A 189 -48.37 20.19 13.25
N MET A 190 -47.53 21.19 12.97
CA MET A 190 -46.52 21.69 13.94
C MET A 190 -47.20 22.17 15.23
N ILE A 191 -48.27 22.98 15.11
CA ILE A 191 -49.03 23.50 16.25
C ILE A 191 -49.77 22.38 16.96
N GLY A 192 -50.45 21.51 16.20
CA GLY A 192 -51.28 20.45 16.75
C GLY A 192 -50.54 19.39 17.54
N PHE A 193 -49.29 19.08 17.17
CA PHE A 193 -48.49 17.99 17.78
C PHE A 193 -47.23 18.46 18.48
N GLY A 194 -46.91 19.75 18.42
CA GLY A 194 -45.64 20.27 19.00
C GLY A 194 -44.40 19.61 18.36
N ILE A 195 -44.42 19.51 17.05
CA ILE A 195 -43.31 19.01 16.21
C ILE A 195 -42.73 20.17 15.41
N ASP A 196 -41.51 20.03 14.93
CA ASP A 196 -40.89 21.03 14.08
C ASP A 196 -41.25 20.86 12.58
N GLU A 197 -40.84 21.82 11.77
CA GLU A 197 -41.13 21.88 10.35
C GLU A 197 -40.64 20.63 9.61
N ILE A 198 -39.39 20.19 9.85
CA ILE A 198 -38.77 19.01 9.21
C ILE A 198 -39.56 17.74 9.54
N GLN A 199 -40.01 17.59 10.78
CA GLN A 199 -40.88 16.49 11.21
C GLN A 199 -42.26 16.54 10.56
N ALA A 200 -42.85 17.74 10.51
CA ALA A 200 -44.18 17.94 9.92
C ALA A 200 -44.17 17.70 8.39
N GLU A 201 -43.18 18.18 7.68
CA GLU A 201 -42.98 17.91 6.25
C GLU A 201 -42.84 16.41 5.99
N TYR A 202 -41.98 15.73 6.77
CA TYR A 202 -41.83 14.28 6.64
C TYR A 202 -43.12 13.51 6.85
N VAL A 203 -43.97 13.92 7.80
CA VAL A 203 -45.27 13.31 8.07
C VAL A 203 -46.27 13.61 6.93
N ALA A 204 -46.28 14.84 6.44
CA ALA A 204 -47.16 15.24 5.34
C ALA A 204 -46.85 14.48 4.03
N GLU A 205 -45.57 14.14 3.79
CA GLU A 205 -45.17 13.34 2.62
C GLU A 205 -45.52 11.85 2.75
N ILE A 206 -45.69 11.34 3.98
CA ILE A 206 -46.11 9.95 4.19
C ILE A 206 -47.52 9.76 3.70
N LYS A 207 -47.68 9.01 2.60
CA LYS A 207 -49.00 8.55 2.17
C LYS A 207 -49.53 7.57 3.21
N LEU A 208 -50.43 8.05 4.06
CA LEU A 208 -51.21 7.19 4.98
C LEU A 208 -52.13 6.29 4.12
N ARG A 209 -51.64 5.10 3.81
CA ARG A 209 -52.42 4.04 3.17
C ARG A 209 -53.00 3.12 4.22
#